data_580dd06a32c7f80b6f5c11f3c7be0454
#
_entry.id   580dd06a32c7f80b6f5c11f3c7be0454
#
_cell.length_a   1.000
_cell.length_b   1.000
_cell.length_c   1.000
_cell.angle_alpha   90.00
_cell.angle_beta   90.00
_cell.angle_gamma   90.00
#
_symmetry.space_group_name_H-M   'P 1'
#
loop_
_entity.id
_entity.type
_entity.pdbx_description
1 polymer ?
#
loop_
_entity_poly.entity_id
_entity_poly.type
_entity_poly.pdbx_seq_one_letter_code
_entity_poly.pdbx_strand_id
1 'polypeptide(L)'
;MGSTIQKINTGISVPNDPIINYIEGDGIGVDITPVMIKVVDASVKKAYSGARRITWNEVYAGQKAFDLTGEWLPEDTLQSMNEGLISIKGPLTTPVGGGIRSLNVALRQKLDLYACVRPVRWYTGTPSPVKQPEAVDMVIFRENSEDVYAGIEWESGSEGAKRVIEFLQEEMGVDNIRFPETSGIGIKPVSKEGTARIVRAAINHAITEDKSSVTLVHKGNIMKFTEGGFRDW
;
A
#
# COMPACT_ATOMS: atom_id res chain seq x y z
N MET A 1 31.00 4.12 -1.88
CA MET A 1 29.70 4.22 -2.60
C MET A 1 28.83 3.11 -2.09
N GLY A 2 27.53 3.34 -1.85
CA GLY A 2 26.62 2.29 -1.43
C GLY A 2 26.38 1.27 -2.56
N SER A 3 25.84 0.11 -2.19
CA SER A 3 25.56 -0.99 -3.12
C SER A 3 24.07 -1.34 -3.09
N THR A 4 23.53 -1.73 -4.24
CA THR A 4 22.10 -2.07 -4.37
C THR A 4 21.80 -3.43 -3.70
N ILE A 5 20.67 -3.51 -3.02
CA ILE A 5 20.12 -4.78 -2.51
C ILE A 5 19.69 -5.62 -3.72
N GLN A 6 19.97 -6.92 -3.69
CA GLN A 6 19.70 -7.81 -4.82
C GLN A 6 18.74 -8.94 -4.42
N LYS A 7 17.80 -9.26 -5.31
CA LYS A 7 16.97 -10.45 -5.19
C LYS A 7 17.78 -11.67 -5.66
N ILE A 8 17.84 -12.70 -4.82
CA ILE A 8 18.51 -13.95 -5.11
C ILE A 8 17.54 -15.13 -4.96
N ASN A 9 17.91 -16.32 -5.40
CA ASN A 9 17.02 -17.49 -5.36
C ASN A 9 16.50 -17.84 -3.96
N THR A 10 17.25 -17.52 -2.91
CA THR A 10 16.91 -17.82 -1.51
C THR A 10 16.38 -16.63 -0.72
N GLY A 11 16.08 -15.52 -1.38
CA GLY A 11 15.58 -14.30 -0.73
C GLY A 11 16.23 -13.04 -1.26
N ILE A 12 16.76 -12.20 -0.37
CA ILE A 12 17.47 -10.96 -0.71
C ILE A 12 18.90 -10.99 -0.17
N SER A 13 19.83 -10.45 -0.95
CA SER A 13 21.22 -10.20 -0.53
C SER A 13 21.37 -8.72 -0.16
N VAL A 14 21.73 -8.46 1.11
CA VAL A 14 21.90 -7.10 1.64
C VAL A 14 23.38 -6.82 1.86
N PRO A 15 23.97 -5.85 1.14
CA PRO A 15 25.39 -5.47 1.33
C PRO A 15 25.60 -4.76 2.68
N ASN A 16 26.86 -4.50 3.02
CA ASN A 16 27.21 -3.80 4.28
C ASN A 16 26.86 -2.31 4.27
N ASP A 17 26.70 -1.74 3.08
CA ASP A 17 26.33 -0.33 2.85
C ASP A 17 25.20 -0.24 1.80
N PRO A 18 23.99 -0.81 2.10
CA PRO A 18 22.90 -0.83 1.15
C PRO A 18 22.44 0.59 0.80
N ILE A 19 22.08 0.78 -0.46
CA ILE A 19 21.34 1.97 -0.90
C ILE A 19 19.87 1.76 -0.56
N ILE A 20 19.29 2.67 0.23
CA ILE A 20 17.87 2.72 0.56
C ILE A 20 17.30 4.02 0.00
N ASN A 21 16.35 3.89 -0.91
CA ASN A 21 15.62 5.04 -1.42
C ASN A 21 14.69 5.60 -0.34
N TYR A 22 14.54 6.91 -0.27
CA TYR A 22 13.53 7.52 0.57
C TYR A 22 12.85 8.71 -0.09
N ILE A 23 11.57 8.88 0.23
CA ILE A 23 10.78 10.06 -0.08
C ILE A 23 10.61 10.82 1.22
N GLU A 24 11.08 12.08 1.29
CA GLU A 24 10.95 12.94 2.47
C GLU A 24 9.49 13.10 2.89
N GLY A 25 8.63 13.34 1.90
CA GLY A 25 7.19 13.53 2.10
C GLY A 25 6.77 14.99 2.25
N ASP A 26 5.46 15.17 2.32
CA ASP A 26 4.82 16.48 2.43
C ASP A 26 4.45 16.80 3.89
N GLY A 27 4.13 18.07 4.16
CA GLY A 27 3.68 18.51 5.47
C GLY A 27 4.68 18.15 6.58
N ILE A 28 4.27 17.31 7.53
CA ILE A 28 5.15 16.85 8.63
C ILE A 28 6.32 15.96 8.16
N GLY A 29 6.36 15.56 6.89
CA GLY A 29 7.42 14.73 6.32
C GLY A 29 8.78 15.35 6.50
N VAL A 30 8.90 16.67 6.29
CA VAL A 30 10.14 17.44 6.44
C VAL A 30 10.70 17.41 7.87
N ASP A 31 9.83 17.23 8.87
CA ASP A 31 10.22 17.15 10.27
C ASP A 31 10.58 15.71 10.68
N ILE A 32 9.75 14.73 10.31
CA ILE A 32 9.88 13.36 10.81
C ILE A 32 10.91 12.52 10.04
N THR A 33 11.08 12.76 8.74
CA THR A 33 11.98 11.94 7.91
C THR A 33 13.45 12.11 8.29
N PRO A 34 13.98 13.33 8.54
CA PRO A 34 15.33 13.49 9.05
C PRO A 34 15.56 12.84 10.42
N VAL A 35 14.55 12.86 11.29
CA VAL A 35 14.60 12.18 12.61
C VAL A 35 14.64 10.67 12.43
N MET A 36 13.81 10.12 11.54
CA MET A 36 13.81 8.70 11.19
C MET A 36 15.20 8.27 10.72
N ILE A 37 15.81 8.98 9.78
CA ILE A 37 17.16 8.69 9.26
C ILE A 37 18.18 8.64 10.42
N LYS A 38 18.20 9.65 11.28
CA LYS A 38 19.12 9.70 12.44
C LYS A 38 18.93 8.50 13.39
N VAL A 39 17.68 8.14 13.68
CA VAL A 39 17.37 7.01 14.58
C VAL A 39 17.79 5.68 13.96
N VAL A 40 17.51 5.48 12.67
CA VAL A 40 17.89 4.25 11.94
C VAL A 40 19.42 4.14 11.85
N ASP A 41 20.12 5.22 11.49
CA ASP A 41 21.60 5.24 11.42
C ASP A 41 22.23 4.92 12.78
N ALA A 42 21.72 5.52 13.86
CA ALA A 42 22.19 5.23 15.21
C ALA A 42 21.96 3.76 15.59
N SER A 43 20.81 3.21 15.21
CA SER A 43 20.46 1.81 15.47
C SER A 43 21.36 0.84 14.69
N VAL A 44 21.58 1.09 13.41
CA VAL A 44 22.50 0.31 12.56
C VAL A 44 23.94 0.39 13.10
N LYS A 45 24.42 1.57 13.43
CA LYS A 45 25.74 1.75 14.04
C LYS A 45 25.90 0.96 15.33
N LYS A 46 24.89 0.99 16.20
CA LYS A 46 24.89 0.23 17.46
C LYS A 46 24.86 -1.27 17.22
N ALA A 47 23.95 -1.75 16.36
CA ALA A 47 23.75 -3.17 16.11
C ALA A 47 24.99 -3.85 15.48
N TYR A 48 25.70 -3.12 14.62
CA TYR A 48 26.83 -3.64 13.87
C TYR A 48 28.18 -3.05 14.28
N SER A 49 28.27 -2.37 15.43
CA SER A 49 29.49 -1.75 15.94
C SER A 49 30.20 -0.85 14.91
N GLY A 50 29.42 -0.20 14.05
CA GLY A 50 29.91 0.68 12.98
C GLY A 50 30.43 -0.03 11.72
N ALA A 51 30.38 -1.36 11.64
CA ALA A 51 30.82 -2.12 10.47
C ALA A 51 29.85 -2.02 9.27
N ARG A 52 28.63 -1.57 9.51
CA ARG A 52 27.62 -1.38 8.47
C ARG A 52 27.01 0.01 8.57
N ARG A 53 26.52 0.50 7.44
CA ARG A 53 25.81 1.79 7.33
C ARG A 53 24.78 1.70 6.22
N ILE A 54 23.83 2.65 6.19
CA ILE A 54 22.90 2.84 5.07
C ILE A 54 23.39 4.01 4.22
N THR A 55 23.37 3.86 2.92
CA THR A 55 23.51 4.96 1.96
C THR A 55 22.10 5.40 1.56
N TRP A 56 21.68 6.54 2.05
CA TRP A 56 20.36 7.11 1.76
C TRP A 56 20.34 7.77 0.38
N ASN A 57 19.34 7.45 -0.44
CA ASN A 57 19.12 8.05 -1.75
C ASN A 57 17.74 8.72 -1.77
N GLU A 58 17.70 10.04 -1.80
CA GLU A 58 16.43 10.76 -1.90
C GLU A 58 15.85 10.62 -3.31
N VAL A 59 14.57 10.22 -3.38
CA VAL A 59 13.75 10.22 -4.60
C VAL A 59 12.49 11.07 -4.34
N TYR A 60 11.95 11.67 -5.38
CA TYR A 60 10.97 12.74 -5.23
C TYR A 60 9.55 12.25 -5.54
N ALA A 61 8.61 12.59 -4.67
CA ALA A 61 7.18 12.49 -4.90
C ALA A 61 6.44 13.56 -4.08
N GLY A 62 5.21 13.89 -4.46
CA GLY A 62 4.41 14.90 -3.78
C GLY A 62 4.76 16.33 -4.19
N GLN A 63 4.57 17.26 -3.30
CA GLN A 63 4.78 18.70 -3.58
C GLN A 63 6.20 18.99 -4.00
N LYS A 64 7.19 18.44 -3.30
CA LYS A 64 8.61 18.63 -3.60
C LYS A 64 8.95 18.17 -5.03
N ALA A 65 8.40 17.04 -5.48
CA ALA A 65 8.58 16.57 -6.85
C ALA A 65 7.98 17.56 -7.85
N PHE A 66 6.74 17.99 -7.60
CA PHE A 66 6.05 18.93 -8.48
C PHE A 66 6.79 20.26 -8.60
N ASP A 67 7.30 20.80 -7.52
CA ASP A 67 8.06 22.05 -7.51
C ASP A 67 9.38 21.94 -8.28
N LEU A 68 10.00 20.76 -8.29
CA LEU A 68 11.29 20.52 -8.97
C LEU A 68 11.13 20.11 -10.44
N THR A 69 10.11 19.34 -10.78
CA THR A 69 9.98 18.66 -12.08
C THR A 69 8.70 18.98 -12.85
N GLY A 70 7.69 19.53 -12.18
CA GLY A 70 6.34 19.69 -12.71
C GLY A 70 5.47 18.41 -12.62
N GLU A 71 6.00 17.32 -12.07
CA GLU A 71 5.32 16.05 -11.93
C GLU A 71 5.16 15.65 -10.46
N TRP A 72 3.98 15.20 -10.07
CA TRP A 72 3.71 14.73 -8.69
C TRP A 72 4.39 13.40 -8.35
N LEU A 73 4.65 12.58 -9.35
CA LEU A 73 5.30 11.28 -9.21
C LEU A 73 6.13 10.98 -10.48
N PRO A 74 7.38 11.45 -10.54
CA PRO A 74 8.27 11.22 -11.68
C PRO A 74 8.54 9.72 -11.91
N GLU A 75 8.71 9.34 -13.18
CA GLU A 75 9.00 7.96 -13.56
C GLU A 75 10.35 7.48 -13.01
N ASP A 76 11.36 8.37 -12.93
CA ASP A 76 12.67 8.07 -12.33
C ASP A 76 12.56 7.63 -10.86
N THR A 77 11.59 8.19 -10.13
CA THR A 77 11.30 7.76 -8.75
C THR A 77 10.80 6.32 -8.72
N LEU A 78 9.87 5.98 -9.60
CA LEU A 78 9.32 4.62 -9.69
C LEU A 78 10.41 3.62 -10.10
N GLN A 79 11.22 3.97 -11.08
CA GLN A 79 12.34 3.13 -11.50
C GLN A 79 13.33 2.91 -10.35
N SER A 80 13.76 3.98 -9.68
CA SER A 80 14.70 3.89 -8.54
C SER A 80 14.14 3.03 -7.39
N MET A 81 12.85 3.18 -7.07
CA MET A 81 12.21 2.37 -6.03
C MET A 81 12.11 0.89 -6.43
N ASN A 82 11.79 0.61 -7.70
CA ASN A 82 11.70 -0.77 -8.21
C ASN A 82 13.07 -1.46 -8.22
N GLU A 83 14.10 -0.78 -8.70
CA GLU A 83 15.46 -1.30 -8.75
C GLU A 83 16.08 -1.47 -7.35
N GLY A 84 15.78 -0.55 -6.43
CA GLY A 84 16.27 -0.57 -5.05
C GLY A 84 15.61 -1.62 -4.16
N LEU A 85 14.49 -2.19 -4.56
CA LEU A 85 13.64 -3.17 -3.84
C LEU A 85 13.06 -2.68 -2.52
N ILE A 86 13.80 -1.89 -1.76
CA ILE A 86 13.40 -1.36 -0.44
C ILE A 86 13.44 0.16 -0.47
N SER A 87 12.35 0.77 -0.04
CA SER A 87 12.24 2.23 0.05
C SER A 87 11.47 2.63 1.29
N ILE A 88 11.80 3.80 1.85
CA ILE A 88 11.06 4.40 2.96
C ILE A 88 10.35 5.65 2.45
N LYS A 89 9.07 5.77 2.75
CA LYS A 89 8.26 6.87 2.27
C LYS A 89 7.68 7.68 3.43
N GLY A 90 7.94 8.97 3.44
CA GLY A 90 7.25 9.95 4.27
C GLY A 90 5.78 10.12 3.85
N PRO A 91 4.98 10.91 4.60
CA PRO A 91 3.59 11.18 4.24
C PRO A 91 3.52 11.92 2.91
N LEU A 92 2.50 11.61 2.09
CA LEU A 92 2.23 12.32 0.85
C LEU A 92 0.82 12.88 0.87
N THR A 93 0.70 14.16 0.56
CA THR A 93 -0.58 14.86 0.40
C THR A 93 -1.13 14.58 -0.99
N THR A 94 -2.40 14.18 -1.06
CA THR A 94 -3.12 14.12 -2.33
C THR A 94 -3.71 15.51 -2.60
N PRO A 95 -3.38 16.16 -3.72
CA PRO A 95 -3.96 17.45 -4.06
C PRO A 95 -5.49 17.38 -4.09
N VAL A 96 -6.15 18.35 -3.48
CA VAL A 96 -7.61 18.45 -3.49
C VAL A 96 -8.04 19.17 -4.76
N GLY A 97 -8.84 18.50 -5.60
CA GLY A 97 -9.31 19.04 -6.90
C GLY A 97 -8.45 18.58 -8.08
N GLY A 98 -9.03 18.59 -9.27
CA GLY A 98 -8.28 18.27 -10.51
C GLY A 98 -8.14 16.79 -10.89
N GLY A 99 -8.87 15.86 -10.26
CA GLY A 99 -8.92 14.45 -10.67
C GLY A 99 -7.63 13.66 -10.44
N ILE A 100 -6.68 14.19 -9.65
CA ILE A 100 -5.44 13.51 -9.31
C ILE A 100 -5.74 12.39 -8.32
N ARG A 101 -5.47 11.15 -8.72
CA ARG A 101 -5.57 10.00 -7.81
C ARG A 101 -4.52 10.08 -6.71
N SER A 102 -4.82 9.49 -5.56
CA SER A 102 -3.89 9.40 -4.44
C SER A 102 -2.52 8.86 -4.89
N LEU A 103 -1.46 9.63 -4.65
CA LEU A 103 -0.08 9.23 -4.96
C LEU A 103 0.30 7.93 -4.24
N ASN A 104 -0.25 7.69 -3.05
CA ASN A 104 -0.06 6.44 -2.32
C ASN A 104 -0.67 5.25 -3.06
N VAL A 105 -1.85 5.42 -3.67
CA VAL A 105 -2.49 4.37 -4.48
C VAL A 105 -1.69 4.14 -5.77
N ALA A 106 -1.25 5.21 -6.43
CA ALA A 106 -0.41 5.12 -7.63
C ALA A 106 0.89 4.33 -7.37
N LEU A 107 1.60 4.62 -6.29
CA LEU A 107 2.81 3.87 -5.88
C LEU A 107 2.51 2.38 -5.67
N ARG A 108 1.43 2.06 -4.97
CA ARG A 108 1.05 0.67 -4.69
C ARG A 108 0.73 -0.11 -5.95
N GLN A 109 0.03 0.50 -6.90
CA GLN A 109 -0.34 -0.12 -8.16
C GLN A 109 0.86 -0.27 -9.10
N LYS A 110 1.62 0.82 -9.31
CA LYS A 110 2.75 0.83 -10.24
C LYS A 110 3.93 -0.06 -9.79
N LEU A 111 4.12 -0.24 -8.49
CA LEU A 111 5.15 -1.10 -7.91
C LEU A 111 4.62 -2.48 -7.48
N ASP A 112 3.37 -2.80 -7.81
CA ASP A 112 2.68 -4.06 -7.42
C ASP A 112 2.82 -4.41 -5.91
N LEU A 113 2.63 -3.40 -5.05
CA LEU A 113 2.66 -3.57 -3.60
C LEU A 113 1.32 -4.15 -3.12
N TYR A 114 1.05 -5.40 -3.45
CA TYR A 114 -0.25 -6.05 -3.28
C TYR A 114 -0.68 -6.26 -1.83
N ALA A 115 0.25 -6.34 -0.88
CA ALA A 115 -0.05 -6.56 0.53
C ALA A 115 0.39 -5.37 1.39
N CYS A 116 -0.55 -4.76 2.10
CA CYS A 116 -0.25 -3.81 3.16
C CYS A 116 -0.14 -4.58 4.48
N VAL A 117 1.06 -4.72 5.02
CA VAL A 117 1.35 -5.47 6.25
C VAL A 117 1.44 -4.51 7.42
N ARG A 118 0.55 -4.65 8.39
CA ARG A 118 0.44 -3.73 9.53
C ARG A 118 0.50 -4.48 10.85
N PRO A 119 1.66 -4.53 11.52
CA PRO A 119 1.76 -5.01 12.89
C PRO A 119 1.00 -4.07 13.82
N VAL A 120 0.15 -4.63 14.67
CA VAL A 120 -0.63 -3.89 15.68
C VAL A 120 -0.40 -4.54 17.03
N ARG A 121 0.34 -3.87 17.90
CA ARG A 121 0.56 -4.28 19.28
C ARG A 121 0.65 -3.07 20.21
N TRP A 122 0.31 -3.26 21.44
CA TRP A 122 0.47 -2.23 22.44
C TRP A 122 1.88 -2.24 23.04
N TYR A 123 2.34 -1.06 23.43
CA TYR A 123 3.62 -0.87 24.11
C TYR A 123 3.37 -0.26 25.50
N THR A 124 4.01 -0.81 26.52
CA THR A 124 3.90 -0.34 27.91
C THR A 124 4.17 1.16 28.00
N GLY A 125 3.28 1.86 28.72
CA GLY A 125 3.35 3.32 28.89
C GLY A 125 2.60 4.14 27.83
N THR A 126 2.07 3.50 26.78
CA THR A 126 1.26 4.17 25.76
C THR A 126 -0.22 4.20 26.18
N PRO A 127 -0.91 5.36 26.15
CA PRO A 127 -2.33 5.42 26.41
C PRO A 127 -3.13 4.56 25.40
N SER A 128 -4.18 3.90 25.89
CA SER A 128 -5.05 3.09 25.03
C SER A 128 -6.52 3.22 25.46
N PRO A 129 -7.46 3.31 24.51
CA PRO A 129 -8.89 3.26 24.81
C PRO A 129 -9.41 1.84 25.10
N VAL A 130 -8.59 0.82 24.86
CA VAL A 130 -8.94 -0.58 25.08
C VAL A 130 -8.66 -0.97 26.53
N LYS A 131 -9.54 -1.79 27.15
CA LYS A 131 -9.42 -2.19 28.55
C LYS A 131 -8.22 -3.09 28.85
N GLN A 132 -7.85 -3.93 27.90
CA GLN A 132 -6.72 -4.88 28.00
C GLN A 132 -5.86 -4.77 26.75
N PRO A 133 -5.13 -3.64 26.56
CA PRO A 133 -4.37 -3.39 25.35
C PRO A 133 -3.20 -4.38 25.17
N GLU A 134 -2.68 -4.94 26.22
CA GLU A 134 -1.64 -5.98 26.22
C GLU A 134 -2.07 -7.28 25.53
N ALA A 135 -3.38 -7.53 25.43
CA ALA A 135 -3.93 -8.67 24.72
C ALA A 135 -3.92 -8.49 23.18
N VAL A 136 -3.58 -7.29 22.68
CA VAL A 136 -3.53 -7.00 21.26
C VAL A 136 -2.11 -7.21 20.73
N ASP A 137 -1.92 -8.30 19.99
CA ASP A 137 -0.72 -8.58 19.19
C ASP A 137 -1.13 -9.31 17.91
N MET A 138 -1.42 -8.55 16.87
CA MET A 138 -1.85 -9.07 15.58
C MET A 138 -1.13 -8.40 14.42
N VAL A 139 -1.11 -9.05 13.25
CA VAL A 139 -0.63 -8.46 12.02
C VAL A 139 -1.76 -8.48 10.99
N ILE A 140 -2.13 -7.30 10.48
CA ILE A 140 -3.18 -7.15 9.48
C ILE A 140 -2.55 -7.18 8.09
N PHE A 141 -2.94 -8.17 7.28
CA PHE A 141 -2.66 -8.22 5.85
C PHE A 141 -3.87 -7.66 5.10
N ARG A 142 -3.67 -6.54 4.43
CA ARG A 142 -4.72 -5.85 3.68
C ARG A 142 -4.42 -5.89 2.20
N GLU A 143 -5.40 -6.30 1.39
CA GLU A 143 -5.34 -6.17 -0.06
C GLU A 143 -5.19 -4.71 -0.48
N ASN A 144 -4.39 -4.46 -1.50
CA ASN A 144 -3.95 -3.12 -1.82
C ASN A 144 -3.93 -2.80 -3.33
N SER A 145 -4.18 -3.79 -4.19
CA SER A 145 -4.08 -3.69 -5.65
C SER A 145 -5.40 -3.92 -6.38
N GLU A 146 -6.32 -4.65 -5.77
CA GLU A 146 -7.65 -4.96 -6.28
C GLU A 146 -8.73 -4.31 -5.42
N ASP A 147 -9.96 -4.82 -5.50
CA ASP A 147 -11.12 -4.36 -4.76
C ASP A 147 -11.44 -2.90 -5.13
N VAL A 148 -11.89 -2.12 -4.18
CA VAL A 148 -12.16 -0.68 -4.35
C VAL A 148 -10.91 0.13 -4.71
N TYR A 149 -9.72 -0.43 -4.44
CA TYR A 149 -8.44 0.21 -4.77
C TYR A 149 -8.04 0.08 -6.24
N ALA A 150 -8.74 -0.73 -7.04
CA ALA A 150 -8.60 -0.73 -8.50
C ALA A 150 -8.93 0.64 -9.09
N GLY A 151 -9.78 1.43 -8.41
CA GLY A 151 -10.10 2.80 -8.80
C GLY A 151 -10.82 2.87 -10.13
N ILE A 152 -11.64 1.88 -10.45
CA ILE A 152 -12.48 1.84 -11.65
C ILE A 152 -13.81 2.48 -11.29
N GLU A 153 -13.96 3.76 -11.62
CA GLU A 153 -15.16 4.51 -11.25
C GLU A 153 -15.46 5.63 -12.23
N TRP A 154 -16.71 6.03 -12.30
CA TRP A 154 -17.22 7.13 -13.10
C TRP A 154 -18.09 8.05 -12.25
N GLU A 155 -17.84 9.33 -12.42
CA GLU A 155 -18.57 10.39 -11.72
C GLU A 155 -20.04 10.42 -12.14
N SER A 156 -20.91 10.69 -11.19
CA SER A 156 -22.35 10.91 -11.40
C SER A 156 -22.61 11.92 -12.52
N GLY A 157 -23.51 11.59 -13.43
CA GLY A 157 -23.91 12.44 -14.57
C GLY A 157 -22.88 12.49 -15.71
N SER A 158 -21.69 11.87 -15.58
CA SER A 158 -20.72 11.77 -16.68
C SER A 158 -21.22 10.84 -17.79
N GLU A 159 -20.73 11.04 -19.02
CA GLU A 159 -21.05 10.16 -20.15
C GLU A 159 -20.57 8.72 -19.89
N GLY A 160 -19.45 8.54 -19.17
CA GLY A 160 -18.98 7.22 -18.75
C GLY A 160 -19.94 6.52 -17.82
N ALA A 161 -20.45 7.21 -16.78
CA ALA A 161 -21.44 6.67 -15.86
C ALA A 161 -22.74 6.27 -16.57
N LYS A 162 -23.26 7.13 -17.45
CA LYS A 162 -24.47 6.85 -18.25
C LYS A 162 -24.32 5.60 -19.07
N ARG A 163 -23.23 5.48 -19.84
CA ARG A 163 -22.96 4.30 -20.67
C ARG A 163 -22.83 3.00 -19.86
N VAL A 164 -22.18 3.06 -18.70
CA VAL A 164 -22.06 1.87 -17.83
C VAL A 164 -23.42 1.49 -17.27
N ILE A 165 -24.23 2.46 -16.82
CA ILE A 165 -25.57 2.22 -16.29
C ILE A 165 -26.48 1.62 -17.37
N GLU A 166 -26.49 2.21 -18.58
CA GLU A 166 -27.24 1.71 -19.73
C GLU A 166 -26.85 0.27 -20.08
N PHE A 167 -25.55 -0.03 -20.19
CA PHE A 167 -25.08 -1.38 -20.42
C PHE A 167 -25.54 -2.37 -19.31
N LEU A 168 -25.45 -1.96 -18.05
CA LEU A 168 -25.90 -2.82 -16.94
C LEU A 168 -27.41 -3.08 -17.00
N GLN A 169 -28.21 -2.08 -17.36
CA GLN A 169 -29.67 -2.21 -17.43
C GLN A 169 -30.12 -2.98 -18.66
N GLU A 170 -29.61 -2.62 -19.84
CA GLU A 170 -30.09 -3.17 -21.12
C GLU A 170 -29.47 -4.52 -21.46
N GLU A 171 -28.15 -4.70 -21.23
CA GLU A 171 -27.46 -5.94 -21.62
C GLU A 171 -27.34 -6.92 -20.47
N MET A 172 -27.20 -6.44 -19.22
CA MET A 172 -26.99 -7.31 -18.05
C MET A 172 -28.26 -7.51 -17.21
N GLY A 173 -29.37 -6.84 -17.56
CA GLY A 173 -30.66 -6.98 -16.87
C GLY A 173 -30.65 -6.49 -15.43
N VAL A 174 -29.82 -5.50 -15.10
CA VAL A 174 -29.75 -4.91 -13.76
C VAL A 174 -30.88 -3.90 -13.61
N ASP A 175 -31.82 -4.14 -12.69
CA ASP A 175 -32.99 -3.30 -12.44
C ASP A 175 -32.95 -2.54 -11.12
N ASN A 176 -31.94 -2.72 -10.31
CA ASN A 176 -31.85 -2.23 -8.95
C ASN A 176 -30.96 -0.98 -8.77
N ILE A 177 -30.57 -0.31 -9.86
CA ILE A 177 -29.95 1.01 -9.78
C ILE A 177 -31.07 2.03 -9.57
N ARG A 178 -31.25 2.43 -8.31
CA ARG A 178 -32.42 3.19 -7.88
C ARG A 178 -32.54 4.59 -8.50
N PHE A 179 -31.43 5.26 -8.72
CA PHE A 179 -31.36 6.63 -9.23
C PHE A 179 -30.31 6.72 -10.34
N PRO A 180 -30.57 6.18 -11.54
CA PRO A 180 -29.57 6.04 -12.60
C PRO A 180 -29.00 7.42 -13.05
N GLU A 181 -29.84 8.46 -13.12
CA GLU A 181 -29.41 9.78 -13.57
C GLU A 181 -28.39 10.48 -12.66
N THR A 182 -28.40 10.13 -11.38
CA THR A 182 -27.59 10.78 -10.34
C THR A 182 -26.66 9.83 -9.62
N SER A 183 -26.51 8.59 -10.11
CA SER A 183 -25.59 7.62 -9.54
C SER A 183 -24.19 7.73 -10.12
N GLY A 184 -23.18 7.76 -9.27
CA GLY A 184 -21.82 7.38 -9.65
C GLY A 184 -21.70 5.87 -9.65
N ILE A 185 -20.84 5.30 -10.50
CA ILE A 185 -20.63 3.84 -10.61
C ILE A 185 -19.17 3.50 -10.33
N GLY A 186 -18.95 2.47 -9.51
CA GLY A 186 -17.65 1.90 -9.26
C GLY A 186 -17.64 0.39 -9.46
N ILE A 187 -16.57 -0.15 -10.02
CA ILE A 187 -16.36 -1.58 -10.22
C ILE A 187 -15.34 -2.09 -9.22
N LYS A 188 -15.68 -3.18 -8.57
CA LYS A 188 -14.87 -3.85 -7.56
C LYS A 188 -14.43 -5.22 -8.06
N PRO A 189 -13.27 -5.34 -8.74
CA PRO A 189 -12.74 -6.64 -9.16
C PRO A 189 -12.07 -7.35 -7.98
N VAL A 190 -12.29 -8.66 -7.87
CA VAL A 190 -11.58 -9.56 -6.95
C VAL A 190 -11.21 -10.80 -7.74
N SER A 191 -9.92 -11.14 -7.81
CA SER A 191 -9.44 -12.28 -8.59
C SER A 191 -8.96 -13.42 -7.68
N LYS A 192 -8.94 -14.62 -8.25
CA LYS A 192 -8.38 -15.81 -7.59
C LYS A 192 -6.89 -15.67 -7.35
N GLU A 193 -6.17 -15.10 -8.31
CA GLU A 193 -4.74 -14.87 -8.27
C GLU A 193 -4.37 -13.84 -7.19
N GLY A 194 -5.07 -12.70 -7.15
CA GLY A 194 -4.91 -11.66 -6.12
C GLY A 194 -5.21 -12.21 -4.72
N THR A 195 -6.31 -12.97 -4.60
CA THR A 195 -6.68 -13.68 -3.36
C THR A 195 -5.58 -14.64 -2.92
N ALA A 196 -5.13 -15.51 -3.82
CA ALA A 196 -4.12 -16.52 -3.49
C ALA A 196 -2.81 -15.90 -3.02
N ARG A 197 -2.33 -14.81 -3.66
CA ARG A 197 -1.05 -14.19 -3.29
C ARG A 197 -1.09 -13.53 -1.91
N ILE A 198 -2.16 -12.82 -1.56
CA ILE A 198 -2.25 -12.16 -0.25
C ILE A 198 -2.47 -13.17 0.88
N VAL A 199 -3.33 -14.19 0.65
CA VAL A 199 -3.59 -15.24 1.66
C VAL A 199 -2.33 -16.06 1.90
N ARG A 200 -1.58 -16.44 0.86
CA ARG A 200 -0.29 -17.14 1.00
C ARG A 200 0.73 -16.28 1.76
N ALA A 201 0.80 -14.99 1.49
CA ALA A 201 1.69 -14.09 2.22
C ALA A 201 1.35 -14.07 3.71
N ALA A 202 0.06 -13.97 4.07
CA ALA A 202 -0.39 -13.98 5.46
C ALA A 202 -0.13 -15.33 6.16
N ILE A 203 -0.39 -16.46 5.49
CA ILE A 203 -0.12 -17.79 6.03
C ILE A 203 1.38 -18.02 6.23
N ASN A 204 2.21 -17.68 5.23
CA ASN A 204 3.65 -17.82 5.35
C ASN A 204 4.20 -16.97 6.49
N HIS A 205 3.72 -15.74 6.65
CA HIS A 205 4.09 -14.90 7.79
C HIS A 205 3.68 -15.54 9.12
N ALA A 206 2.47 -16.07 9.22
CA ALA A 206 2.00 -16.72 10.44
C ALA A 206 2.88 -17.93 10.81
N ILE A 207 3.27 -18.74 9.82
CA ILE A 207 4.17 -19.89 10.03
C ILE A 207 5.55 -19.41 10.48
N THR A 208 6.13 -18.40 9.80
CA THR A 208 7.49 -17.90 10.10
C THR A 208 7.55 -17.25 11.48
N GLU A 209 6.50 -16.54 11.89
CA GLU A 209 6.44 -15.81 13.16
C GLU A 209 5.73 -16.60 14.29
N ASP A 210 5.50 -17.89 14.07
CA ASP A 210 4.83 -18.80 15.04
C ASP A 210 3.50 -18.24 15.58
N LYS A 211 2.67 -17.67 14.68
CA LYS A 211 1.34 -17.18 15.02
C LYS A 211 0.34 -18.33 15.03
N SER A 212 -0.57 -18.34 15.97
CA SER A 212 -1.52 -19.45 16.21
C SER A 212 -2.60 -19.60 15.14
N SER A 213 -2.93 -18.54 14.40
CA SER A 213 -4.03 -18.56 13.43
C SER A 213 -3.94 -17.45 12.39
N VAL A 214 -4.66 -17.65 11.28
CA VAL A 214 -4.97 -16.62 10.27
C VAL A 214 -6.48 -16.53 10.16
N THR A 215 -7.03 -15.33 10.32
CA THR A 215 -8.47 -15.07 10.21
C THR A 215 -8.76 -14.33 8.92
N LEU A 216 -9.64 -14.89 8.07
CA LEU A 216 -10.13 -14.23 6.87
C LEU A 216 -11.29 -13.30 7.24
N VAL A 217 -11.16 -12.01 6.91
CA VAL A 217 -12.19 -10.99 7.13
C VAL A 217 -12.79 -10.61 5.79
N HIS A 218 -14.09 -10.85 5.61
CA HIS A 218 -14.81 -10.64 4.35
C HIS A 218 -16.30 -10.36 4.58
N LYS A 219 -16.97 -9.81 3.56
CA LYS A 219 -18.42 -9.54 3.54
C LYS A 219 -19.15 -10.47 2.55
N GLY A 220 -18.76 -11.74 2.47
CA GLY A 220 -19.25 -12.73 1.49
C GLY A 220 -20.73 -13.11 1.64
N ASN A 221 -21.39 -12.75 2.74
CA ASN A 221 -22.84 -12.93 2.88
C ASN A 221 -23.66 -11.94 2.00
N ILE A 222 -23.08 -10.78 1.65
CA ILE A 222 -23.68 -9.77 0.76
C ILE A 222 -23.02 -9.83 -0.62
N MET A 223 -21.70 -9.73 -0.68
CA MET A 223 -20.90 -9.72 -1.90
C MET A 223 -20.46 -11.14 -2.27
N LYS A 224 -21.42 -11.95 -2.74
CA LYS A 224 -21.25 -13.41 -2.89
C LYS A 224 -20.15 -13.82 -3.87
N PHE A 225 -19.97 -13.08 -4.96
CA PHE A 225 -19.07 -13.44 -6.06
C PHE A 225 -17.71 -12.75 -6.01
N THR A 226 -17.55 -11.73 -5.18
CA THR A 226 -16.28 -11.09 -4.90
C THR A 226 -15.75 -11.53 -3.54
N GLU A 227 -16.29 -11.03 -2.45
CA GLU A 227 -15.86 -11.40 -1.09
C GLU A 227 -16.14 -12.87 -0.73
N GLY A 228 -17.23 -13.43 -1.23
CA GLY A 228 -17.51 -14.86 -1.12
C GLY A 228 -16.53 -15.69 -1.93
N GLY A 229 -16.18 -15.25 -3.15
CA GLY A 229 -15.12 -15.84 -3.96
C GLY A 229 -13.76 -15.82 -3.24
N PHE A 230 -13.37 -14.67 -2.66
CA PHE A 230 -12.18 -14.57 -1.82
C PHE A 230 -12.13 -15.63 -0.71
N ARG A 231 -13.23 -15.85 -0.02
CA ARG A 231 -13.32 -16.89 1.02
C ARG A 231 -13.16 -18.29 0.46
N ASP A 232 -13.81 -18.56 -0.68
CA ASP A 232 -13.95 -19.91 -1.24
C ASP A 232 -12.69 -20.38 -1.99
N TRP A 233 -11.89 -19.47 -2.53
CA TRP A 233 -10.62 -19.74 -3.21
C TRP A 233 -9.47 -19.99 -2.24
#